data_8ac29e6a3ba80dbff17f62f52819d449
#
_entry.id   8ac29e6a3ba80dbff17f62f52819d449
#
_cell.length_a   1.000
_cell.length_b   1.000
_cell.length_c   1.000
_cell.angle_alpha   90.00
_cell.angle_beta   90.00
_cell.angle_gamma   90.00
#
_symmetry.space_group_name_H-M   'P 1'
#
loop_
_entity.id
_entity.type
_entity.pdbx_description
1 polymer ?
#
loop_
_entity_poly.entity_id
_entity_poly.type
_entity_poly.pdbx_seq_one_letter_code
_entity_poly.pdbx_strand_id
1 'polypeptide(L)' 'TLTPSHPEFIFVFAAVRRTERKPHICMLRTVAGDERTARSSLVRDYVLSLSARLPLAEVSHAH' A
#
# COMPACT_ATOMS: atom_id res chain seq x y z
N THR A 1 26.88 -1.36 3.21
CA THR A 1 26.72 -2.11 3.23
C THR A 1 25.71 -2.93 3.73
N LEU A 2 24.66 -2.48 4.09
CA LEU A 2 23.75 -3.30 4.61
C LEU A 2 22.66 -3.62 3.69
N THR A 3 22.46 -4.87 3.48
CA THR A 3 21.33 -5.36 2.75
C THR A 3 20.15 -5.26 3.65
N PRO A 4 19.04 -4.72 3.20
CA PRO A 4 17.86 -4.71 4.03
C PRO A 4 17.48 -6.13 4.39
N SER A 5 17.21 -6.32 5.64
CA SER A 5 16.84 -7.65 6.08
C SER A 5 15.40 -7.97 5.68
N HIS A 6 14.63 -6.98 5.29
CA HIS A 6 13.26 -7.22 4.91
C HIS A 6 13.02 -6.71 3.50
N PRO A 7 12.57 -7.56 2.60
CA PRO A 7 12.19 -7.05 1.29
C PRO A 7 10.98 -6.14 1.43
N GLU A 8 10.92 -5.13 0.59
CA GLU A 8 9.80 -4.23 0.60
C GLU A 8 8.85 -4.56 -0.53
N PHE A 9 7.62 -4.18 -0.34
CA PHE A 9 6.57 -4.44 -1.31
C PHE A 9 5.81 -3.15 -1.58
N ILE A 10 5.18 -3.11 -2.74
CA ILE A 10 4.20 -2.08 -3.03
C ILE A 10 2.85 -2.69 -2.73
N PHE A 11 2.15 -2.09 -1.78
CA PHE A 11 0.79 -2.53 -1.44
C PHE A 11 -0.19 -1.60 -2.12
N VAL A 12 -1.13 -2.18 -2.83
CA VAL A 12 -2.17 -1.42 -3.52
C VAL A 12 -3.48 -1.66 -2.80
N PHE A 13 -4.09 -0.59 -2.34
CA PHE A 13 -5.35 -0.67 -1.62
C PHE A 13 -6.46 0.01 -2.39
N ALA A 14 -7.63 -0.61 -2.39
CA ALA A 14 -8.84 0.09 -2.75
C ALA A 14 -9.27 0.84 -1.49
N ALA A 15 -9.39 2.13 -1.58
CA ALA A 15 -9.60 2.99 -0.42
C ALA A 15 -10.80 3.89 -0.60
N VAL A 16 -11.55 4.06 0.48
CA VAL A 16 -12.65 5.01 0.51
C VAL A 16 -12.38 5.98 1.66
N ARG A 17 -12.40 7.27 1.36
CA ARG A 17 -12.13 8.27 2.38
C ARG A 17 -13.25 8.29 3.40
N ARG A 18 -12.88 8.25 4.68
CA ARG A 18 -13.88 8.13 5.74
C ARG A 18 -14.80 9.32 5.86
N THR A 19 -14.31 10.50 5.50
CA THR A 19 -15.05 11.73 5.69
C THR A 19 -15.90 12.12 4.51
N GLU A 20 -15.85 11.38 3.42
CA GLU A 20 -16.62 11.75 2.25
C GLU A 20 -18.06 11.30 2.35
N ARG A 21 -18.97 12.17 1.93
CA ARG A 21 -20.36 11.82 1.93
C ARG A 21 -20.69 10.81 0.83
N LYS A 22 -20.08 11.02 -0.34
CA LYS A 22 -20.25 10.10 -1.45
C LYS A 22 -19.00 9.29 -1.55
N PRO A 23 -19.07 8.00 -1.26
CA PRO A 23 -17.86 7.21 -1.30
C PRO A 23 -17.36 7.03 -2.72
N HIS A 24 -16.09 7.33 -2.91
CA HIS A 24 -15.40 7.08 -4.15
C HIS A 24 -14.27 6.14 -3.86
N ILE A 25 -14.14 5.11 -4.66
CA ILE A 25 -13.04 4.17 -4.49
C ILE A 25 -11.82 4.71 -5.20
N CYS A 26 -10.75 4.88 -4.45
CA CYS A 26 -9.46 5.29 -4.99
C CYS A 26 -8.48 4.18 -4.82
N MET A 27 -7.54 4.06 -5.74
CA MET A 27 -6.48 3.09 -5.60
C MET A 27 -5.26 3.82 -5.04
N LEU A 28 -4.78 3.35 -3.89
CA LEU A 28 -3.63 3.94 -3.23
C LEU A 28 -2.50 2.94 -3.19
N ARG A 29 -1.28 3.42 -3.37
CA ARG A 29 -0.09 2.59 -3.31
C ARG A 29 0.79 3.07 -2.18
N THR A 30 1.40 2.11 -1.48
CA THR A 30 2.36 2.45 -0.46
C THR A 30 3.43 1.39 -0.40
N VAL A 31 4.65 1.80 -0.13
CA VAL A 31 5.79 0.89 -0.03
C VAL A 31 6.04 0.61 1.43
N ALA A 32 6.08 -0.66 1.78
CA ALA A 32 6.32 -1.06 3.16
C ALA A 32 6.81 -2.50 3.21
N GLY A 33 7.33 -2.89 4.37
CA GLY A 33 7.79 -4.26 4.57
C GLY A 33 6.66 -5.25 4.78
N ASP A 34 5.52 -4.78 5.25
CA ASP A 34 4.36 -5.65 5.44
C ASP A 34 3.08 -4.84 5.31
N GLU A 35 1.99 -5.58 5.21
CA GLU A 35 0.67 -4.97 5.02
C GLU A 35 0.26 -4.11 6.20
N ARG A 36 0.58 -4.55 7.40
CA ARG A 36 0.19 -3.82 8.59
C ARG A 36 0.80 -2.43 8.62
N THR A 37 2.08 -2.34 8.29
CA THR A 37 2.77 -1.06 8.23
C THR A 37 2.19 -0.19 7.12
N ALA A 38 1.95 -0.79 5.96
CA ALA A 38 1.37 -0.06 4.85
C ALA A 38 0.00 0.49 5.22
N ARG A 39 -0.82 -0.35 5.84
CA ARG A 39 -2.18 0.03 6.18
C ARG A 39 -2.22 1.11 7.25
N SER A 40 -1.30 1.04 8.20
CA SER A 40 -1.33 1.97 9.33
C SER A 40 -1.13 3.42 8.93
N SER A 41 -0.48 3.67 7.82
CA SER A 41 -0.26 5.03 7.36
C SER A 41 -1.51 5.64 6.74
N LEU A 42 -2.48 4.81 6.35
CA LEU A 42 -3.65 5.28 5.62
C LEU A 42 -4.96 5.07 6.37
N VAL A 43 -4.96 4.18 7.36
CA VAL A 43 -6.22 3.76 7.98
C VAL A 43 -6.94 4.88 8.70
N ARG A 44 -6.22 5.91 9.10
CA ARG A 44 -6.84 7.03 9.80
C ARG A 44 -7.88 7.73 8.92
N ASP A 45 -7.55 7.90 7.65
CA ASP A 45 -8.38 8.68 6.74
C ASP A 45 -9.21 7.84 5.79
N TYR A 46 -8.88 6.55 5.67
CA TYR A 46 -9.50 5.71 4.67
C TYR A 46 -9.93 4.37 5.25
N VAL A 47 -10.99 3.84 4.66
CA VAL A 47 -11.33 2.43 4.85
C VAL A 47 -10.63 1.70 3.72
N LEU A 48 -9.80 0.73 4.06
CA LEU A 48 -8.90 0.11 3.10
C LEU A 48 -9.24 -1.35 2.85
N SER A 49 -9.05 -1.77 1.61
CA SER A 49 -9.16 -3.16 1.22
C SER A 49 -7.94 -3.49 0.38
N LEU A 50 -7.19 -4.50 0.76
CA LEU A 50 -5.99 -4.87 0.02
C LEU A 50 -6.37 -5.41 -1.35
N SER A 51 -5.81 -4.80 -2.37
CA SER A 51 -6.07 -5.20 -3.74
C SER A 51 -4.93 -6.01 -4.33
N ALA A 52 -3.70 -5.59 -4.06
CA ALA A 52 -2.54 -6.28 -4.62
C ALA A 52 -1.30 -6.02 -3.77
N ARG A 53 -0.38 -6.95 -3.85
CA ARG A 53 0.94 -6.79 -3.22
C ARG A 53 1.98 -7.16 -4.27
N LEU A 54 2.86 -6.23 -4.56
CA LEU A 54 3.86 -6.41 -5.60
C LEU A 54 5.24 -6.30 -4.99
N PRO A 55 6.15 -7.24 -5.29
CA PRO A 55 7.52 -7.10 -4.81
C PRO A 55 8.18 -5.88 -5.43
N LEU A 56 8.81 -5.06 -4.62
CA LEU A 56 9.41 -3.85 -5.11
C LEU A 56 10.56 -4.16 -6.07
N ALA A 57 11.35 -5.18 -5.74
CA ALA A 57 12.46 -5.56 -6.60
C ALA A 57 12.00 -5.97 -7.98
N GLU A 58 10.87 -6.67 -8.06
CA GLU A 58 10.33 -7.10 -9.33
C GLU A 58 9.87 -5.91 -10.14
N VAL A 59 9.23 -4.95 -9.48
CA VAL A 59 8.77 -3.76 -10.14
C VAL A 59 9.94 -2.96 -10.70
N SER A 60 11.04 -2.88 -9.95
CA SER A 60 12.17 -2.10 -10.41
C SER A 60 12.88 -2.74 -11.59
N HIS A 61 12.66 -4.03 -11.84
CA HIS A 61 13.23 -4.69 -12.99
C HIS A 61 12.33 -4.65 -14.22
N ALA A 62 11.15 -4.17 -14.05
CA ALA A 62 10.21 -4.15 -15.17
C ALA A 62 10.45 -2.91 -16.00
N HIS A 63 11.13 -3.07 -17.04
CA HIS A 63 11.40 -1.95 -17.90
C HIS A 63 10.68 -2.08 -19.21
#